data_ba255f1d725be8b5495b5e09c328481a
#
_entry.id   ba255f1d725be8b5495b5e09c328481a
#
_cell.length_a   1.000
_cell.length_b   1.000
_cell.length_c   1.000
_cell.angle_alpha   90.00
_cell.angle_beta   90.00
_cell.angle_gamma   90.00
#
_symmetry.space_group_name_H-M   'P 1'
#
loop_
_entity.id
_entity.type
_entity.pdbx_description
1 polymer ?
#
loop_
_entity_poly.entity_id
_entity_poly.type
_entity_poly.pdbx_seq_one_letter_code
_entity_poly.pdbx_strand_id
1 'polypeptide(L)'
;MSLEFERRLAGDQKRIEEALGAIFREDDRYADLQEAMEYSLMAGGKRVRPVLTLECCRLCGGDPERALPFACGVEMVHTYSLIHDDLPCMDDDDLRRGRPTNHRVYGEATAVLAGDGLLTAAFQMLTARRDLLSPEQMAEGVDLSLIHI
;
A
#
# COMPACT_ATOMS: atom_id res chain seq x y z
N MET A 1 0.62 -8.82 26.14
CA MET A 1 0.88 -7.56 25.38
C MET A 1 0.28 -6.43 26.21
N SER A 2 0.88 -5.24 26.31
CA SER A 2 0.28 -4.18 27.13
C SER A 2 -0.94 -3.58 26.41
N LEU A 3 -1.97 -3.19 27.17
CA LEU A 3 -3.17 -2.53 26.63
C LEU A 3 -2.84 -1.24 25.85
N GLU A 4 -1.76 -0.57 26.24
CA GLU A 4 -1.26 0.62 25.57
C GLU A 4 -0.73 0.30 24.17
N PHE A 5 0.03 -0.80 24.03
CA PHE A 5 0.52 -1.26 22.72
C PHE A 5 -0.63 -1.63 21.80
N GLU A 6 -1.64 -2.35 22.30
CA GLU A 6 -2.82 -2.74 21.50
C GLU A 6 -3.62 -1.53 21.00
N ARG A 7 -3.79 -0.51 21.86
CA ARG A 7 -4.46 0.74 21.46
C ARG A 7 -3.68 1.49 20.40
N ARG A 8 -2.36 1.57 20.54
CA ARG A 8 -1.49 2.24 19.56
C ARG A 8 -1.51 1.51 18.23
N LEU A 9 -1.38 0.19 18.24
CA LEU A 9 -1.46 -0.65 17.04
C LEU A 9 -2.78 -0.43 16.29
N ALA A 10 -3.91 -0.49 16.99
CA ALA A 10 -5.24 -0.26 16.40
C ALA A 10 -5.37 1.16 15.84
N GLY A 11 -4.81 2.16 16.54
CA GLY A 11 -4.79 3.55 16.09
C GLY A 11 -4.00 3.72 14.78
N ASP A 12 -2.82 3.11 14.69
CA ASP A 12 -1.99 3.16 13.49
C ASP A 12 -2.66 2.43 12.32
N GLN A 13 -3.23 1.24 12.56
CA GLN A 13 -3.97 0.52 11.52
C GLN A 13 -5.12 1.37 10.95
N LYS A 14 -5.89 2.03 11.82
CA LYS A 14 -6.96 2.91 11.40
C LYS A 14 -6.46 4.08 10.56
N ARG A 15 -5.38 4.76 10.98
CA ARG A 15 -4.77 5.87 10.24
C ARG A 15 -4.29 5.43 8.86
N ILE A 16 -3.66 4.26 8.78
CA ILE A 16 -3.18 3.68 7.52
C ILE A 16 -4.36 3.39 6.59
N GLU A 17 -5.43 2.75 7.08
CA GLU A 17 -6.63 2.47 6.29
C GLU A 17 -7.30 3.75 5.77
N GLU A 18 -7.42 4.78 6.60
CA GLU A 18 -7.96 6.08 6.20
C GLU A 18 -7.09 6.74 5.13
N ALA A 19 -5.76 6.68 5.27
CA ALA A 19 -4.83 7.25 4.31
C ALA A 19 -4.83 6.49 2.98
N LEU A 20 -4.88 5.16 3.01
CA LEU A 20 -4.98 4.32 1.81
C LEU A 20 -6.29 4.54 1.06
N GLY A 21 -7.42 4.60 1.77
CA GLY A 21 -8.73 4.86 1.16
C GLY A 21 -8.86 6.27 0.56
N ALA A 22 -8.05 7.23 1.02
CA ALA A 22 -8.05 8.59 0.46
C ALA A 22 -7.23 8.76 -0.83
N ILE A 23 -6.50 7.72 -1.26
CA ILE A 23 -5.64 7.77 -2.46
C ILE A 23 -6.49 7.78 -3.73
N PHE A 24 -7.54 6.97 -3.75
CA PHE A 24 -8.43 6.84 -4.89
C PHE A 24 -9.46 7.95 -4.84
N ARG A 25 -9.22 9.00 -5.63
CA ARG A 25 -10.20 10.06 -5.86
C ARG A 25 -11.00 9.70 -7.10
N GLU A 26 -12.28 10.03 -7.10
CA GLU A 26 -13.17 9.84 -8.23
C GLU A 26 -12.60 10.58 -9.47
N ASP A 27 -12.02 9.80 -10.37
CA ASP A 27 -11.72 10.22 -11.74
C ASP A 27 -12.42 9.25 -12.68
N ASP A 28 -13.57 9.66 -13.21
CA ASP A 28 -14.45 8.85 -14.06
C ASP A 28 -13.73 8.23 -15.27
N ARG A 29 -12.58 8.80 -15.67
CA ARG A 29 -11.81 8.31 -16.83
C ARG A 29 -11.13 6.96 -16.61
N TYR A 30 -10.91 6.59 -15.35
CA TYR A 30 -10.19 5.38 -14.95
C TYR A 30 -10.91 4.60 -13.86
N ALA A 31 -12.22 4.79 -13.73
CA ALA A 31 -13.02 4.24 -12.63
C ALA A 31 -12.85 2.72 -12.49
N ASP A 32 -12.93 1.98 -13.59
CA ASP A 32 -12.81 0.51 -13.58
C ASP A 32 -11.43 0.04 -13.09
N LEU A 33 -10.36 0.75 -13.49
CA LEU A 33 -9.01 0.44 -13.03
C LEU A 33 -8.82 0.80 -11.56
N GLN A 34 -9.32 1.96 -11.14
CA GLN A 34 -9.26 2.39 -9.75
C GLN A 34 -10.03 1.43 -8.85
N GLU A 35 -11.21 0.97 -9.26
CA GLU A 35 -11.99 -0.04 -8.53
C GLU A 35 -11.20 -1.35 -8.35
N ALA A 36 -10.53 -1.83 -9.40
CA ALA A 36 -9.71 -3.03 -9.32
C ALA A 36 -8.48 -2.85 -8.39
N MET A 37 -7.84 -1.69 -8.41
CA MET A 37 -6.75 -1.34 -7.51
C MET A 37 -7.23 -1.29 -6.05
N GLU A 38 -8.33 -0.58 -5.79
CA GLU A 38 -8.92 -0.42 -4.46
C GLU A 38 -9.41 -1.75 -3.90
N TYR A 39 -10.02 -2.58 -4.73
CA TYR A 39 -10.50 -3.92 -4.36
C TYR A 39 -9.42 -4.74 -3.64
N SER A 40 -8.20 -4.76 -4.16
CA SER A 40 -7.09 -5.50 -3.58
C SER A 40 -6.43 -4.74 -2.42
N LEU A 41 -6.24 -3.44 -2.54
CA LEU A 41 -5.59 -2.63 -1.52
C LEU A 41 -6.44 -2.59 -0.22
N MET A 42 -7.76 -2.47 -0.37
CA MET A 42 -8.69 -2.40 0.76
C MET A 42 -9.28 -3.77 1.15
N ALA A 43 -8.72 -4.87 0.63
CA ALA A 43 -9.13 -6.22 1.01
C ALA A 43 -8.85 -6.60 2.48
N GLY A 44 -8.40 -5.65 3.28
CA GLY A 44 -8.03 -5.83 4.69
C GLY A 44 -6.64 -6.44 4.85
N GLY A 45 -6.34 -6.85 6.08
CA GLY A 45 -5.06 -7.44 6.45
C GLY A 45 -4.51 -6.87 7.75
N LYS A 46 -3.40 -7.43 8.23
CA LYS A 46 -2.77 -7.01 9.50
C LYS A 46 -2.01 -5.69 9.39
N ARG A 47 -1.78 -5.19 8.19
CA ARG A 47 -1.01 -3.96 7.92
C ARG A 47 0.34 -3.91 8.66
N VAL A 48 1.02 -5.05 8.72
CA VAL A 48 2.26 -5.18 9.50
C VAL A 48 3.36 -4.27 8.96
N ARG A 49 3.54 -4.24 7.64
CA ARG A 49 4.59 -3.42 6.99
C ARG A 49 4.43 -1.92 7.28
N PRO A 50 3.27 -1.31 7.01
CA PRO A 50 3.07 0.10 7.31
C PRO A 50 3.13 0.42 8.81
N VAL A 51 2.63 -0.46 9.68
CA VAL A 51 2.75 -0.28 11.14
C VAL A 51 4.22 -0.28 11.56
N LEU A 52 5.03 -1.22 11.05
CA LEU A 52 6.47 -1.25 11.35
C LEU A 52 7.16 0.03 10.88
N THR A 53 6.80 0.56 9.71
CA THR A 53 7.35 1.84 9.21
C THR A 53 7.08 2.98 10.20
N LEU A 54 5.84 3.09 10.72
CA LEU A 54 5.50 4.12 11.70
C LEU A 54 6.20 3.90 13.04
N GLU A 55 6.31 2.67 13.52
CA GLU A 55 6.99 2.34 14.78
C GLU A 55 8.50 2.60 14.68
N CYS A 56 9.16 2.23 13.58
CA CYS A 56 10.57 2.54 13.36
C CYS A 56 10.81 4.06 13.32
N CYS A 57 9.91 4.82 12.69
CA CYS A 57 9.99 6.29 12.72
C CYS A 57 9.96 6.82 14.15
N ARG A 58 9.05 6.34 15.01
CA ARG A 58 8.97 6.72 16.42
C ARG A 58 10.24 6.35 17.20
N LEU A 59 10.75 5.13 16.98
CA LEU A 59 11.99 4.67 17.62
C LEU A 59 13.19 5.57 17.30
N CYS A 60 13.23 6.13 16.09
CA CYS A 60 14.23 7.09 15.66
C CYS A 60 13.93 8.54 16.11
N GLY A 61 12.89 8.77 16.91
CA GLY A 61 12.49 10.10 17.37
C GLY A 61 11.80 10.96 16.32
N GLY A 62 11.36 10.35 15.19
CA GLY A 62 10.64 11.03 14.12
C GLY A 62 9.14 11.16 14.38
N ASP A 63 8.50 12.04 13.62
CA ASP A 63 7.04 12.19 13.62
C ASP A 63 6.41 11.17 12.66
N PRO A 64 5.52 10.26 13.14
CA PRO A 64 4.85 9.27 12.30
C PRO A 64 4.02 9.86 11.15
N GLU A 65 3.55 11.11 11.28
CA GLU A 65 2.84 11.79 10.17
C GLU A 65 3.75 11.97 8.95
N ARG A 66 5.05 12.18 9.18
CA ARG A 66 6.03 12.28 8.10
C ARG A 66 6.31 10.92 7.43
N ALA A 67 6.18 9.83 8.18
CA ALA A 67 6.39 8.48 7.69
C ALA A 67 5.13 7.84 7.06
N LEU A 68 3.94 8.40 7.28
CA LEU A 68 2.68 7.83 6.81
C LEU A 68 2.64 7.64 5.28
N PRO A 69 3.10 8.57 4.43
CA PRO A 69 3.18 8.35 2.98
C PRO A 69 4.06 7.16 2.60
N PHE A 70 5.20 6.98 3.29
CA PHE A 70 6.06 5.81 3.10
C PHE A 70 5.38 4.52 3.53
N ALA A 71 4.71 4.53 4.67
CA ALA A 71 3.94 3.40 5.18
C ALA A 71 2.88 2.95 4.15
N CYS A 72 2.14 3.92 3.58
CA CYS A 72 1.16 3.65 2.53
C CYS A 72 1.83 3.13 1.24
N GLY A 73 2.91 3.76 0.79
CA GLY A 73 3.67 3.34 -0.39
C GLY A 73 4.16 1.90 -0.29
N VAL A 74 4.74 1.51 0.85
CA VAL A 74 5.19 0.12 1.09
C VAL A 74 4.03 -0.89 1.05
N GLU A 75 2.85 -0.54 1.57
CA GLU A 75 1.68 -1.41 1.48
C GLU A 75 1.14 -1.50 0.05
N MET A 76 1.21 -0.43 -0.73
CA MET A 76 0.83 -0.46 -2.16
C MET A 76 1.78 -1.33 -2.98
N VAL A 77 3.10 -1.23 -2.75
CA VAL A 77 4.12 -2.12 -3.35
C VAL A 77 3.86 -3.57 -2.96
N HIS A 78 3.53 -3.84 -1.70
CA HIS A 78 3.17 -5.19 -1.27
C HIS A 78 1.89 -5.69 -1.96
N THR A 79 0.88 -4.82 -2.11
CA THR A 79 -0.39 -5.23 -2.72
C THR A 79 -0.25 -5.50 -4.21
N TYR A 80 0.52 -4.68 -4.95
CA TYR A 80 0.79 -4.95 -6.36
C TYR A 80 1.44 -6.32 -6.56
N SER A 81 2.44 -6.66 -5.74
CA SER A 81 3.10 -7.97 -5.86
C SER A 81 2.13 -9.12 -5.63
N LEU A 82 1.22 -9.00 -4.66
CA LEU A 82 0.20 -10.02 -4.43
C LEU A 82 -0.78 -10.16 -5.60
N ILE A 83 -1.17 -9.05 -6.26
CA ILE A 83 -2.04 -9.13 -7.45
C ILE A 83 -1.34 -9.88 -8.58
N HIS A 84 -0.05 -9.61 -8.80
CA HIS A 84 0.72 -10.26 -9.86
C HIS A 84 1.06 -11.71 -9.53
N ASP A 85 1.39 -12.02 -8.27
CA ASP A 85 1.64 -13.39 -7.82
C ASP A 85 0.40 -14.28 -8.03
N ASP A 86 -0.81 -13.74 -7.81
CA ASP A 86 -2.06 -14.48 -7.96
C ASP A 86 -2.42 -14.81 -9.42
N LEU A 87 -1.76 -14.21 -10.43
CA LEU A 87 -2.11 -14.43 -11.85
C LEU A 87 -1.91 -15.88 -12.28
N PRO A 88 -2.68 -16.37 -13.29
CA PRO A 88 -2.54 -17.72 -13.83
C PRO A 88 -1.15 -18.06 -14.38
N CYS A 89 -0.37 -17.06 -14.78
CA CYS A 89 1.01 -17.24 -15.24
C CYS A 89 2.04 -17.28 -14.10
N MET A 90 1.60 -17.08 -12.86
CA MET A 90 2.41 -17.08 -11.63
C MET A 90 1.94 -18.20 -10.69
N ASP A 91 1.37 -17.89 -9.54
CA ASP A 91 0.92 -18.87 -8.53
C ASP A 91 -0.47 -19.46 -8.83
N ASP A 92 -1.24 -18.84 -9.72
CA ASP A 92 -2.61 -19.23 -10.14
C ASP A 92 -3.57 -19.40 -8.95
N ASP A 93 -3.56 -18.43 -8.05
CA ASP A 93 -4.40 -18.45 -6.85
C ASP A 93 -5.81 -17.91 -7.12
N ASP A 94 -6.83 -18.69 -6.79
CA ASP A 94 -8.24 -18.26 -6.93
C ASP A 94 -8.71 -17.37 -5.78
N LEU A 95 -8.13 -17.53 -4.60
CA LEU A 95 -8.56 -16.85 -3.37
C LEU A 95 -7.39 -16.24 -2.61
N ARG A 96 -7.56 -15.02 -2.15
CA ARG A 96 -6.65 -14.34 -1.23
C ARG A 96 -7.41 -13.72 -0.06
N ARG A 97 -6.98 -14.04 1.17
CA ARG A 97 -7.66 -13.61 2.40
C ARG A 97 -9.16 -13.99 2.43
N GLY A 98 -9.51 -15.12 1.79
CA GLY A 98 -10.89 -15.64 1.73
C GLY A 98 -11.79 -14.92 0.71
N ARG A 99 -11.23 -14.03 -0.13
CA ARG A 99 -11.94 -13.35 -1.23
C ARG A 99 -11.36 -13.80 -2.57
N PRO A 100 -12.14 -13.78 -3.66
CA PRO A 100 -11.61 -14.01 -5.00
C PRO A 100 -10.44 -13.06 -5.31
N THR A 101 -9.43 -13.56 -6.00
CA THR A 101 -8.27 -12.76 -6.42
C THR A 101 -8.67 -11.75 -7.50
N ASN A 102 -7.85 -10.75 -7.71
CA ASN A 102 -8.15 -9.62 -8.62
C ASN A 102 -8.48 -10.11 -10.03
N HIS A 103 -7.67 -11.04 -10.57
CA HIS A 103 -7.88 -11.58 -11.92
C HIS A 103 -9.17 -12.40 -12.05
N ARG A 104 -9.67 -13.00 -10.95
CA ARG A 104 -10.94 -13.73 -10.94
C ARG A 104 -12.16 -12.80 -10.97
N VAL A 105 -12.01 -11.57 -10.48
CA VAL A 105 -13.10 -10.57 -10.43
C VAL A 105 -13.10 -9.70 -11.68
N TYR A 106 -11.92 -9.18 -12.08
CA TYR A 106 -11.78 -8.15 -13.11
C TYR A 106 -11.15 -8.67 -14.41
N GLY A 107 -10.70 -9.93 -14.43
CA GLY A 107 -9.95 -10.52 -15.55
C GLY A 107 -8.46 -10.23 -15.48
N GLU A 108 -7.67 -11.07 -16.19
CA GLU A 108 -6.20 -11.04 -16.13
C GLU A 108 -5.60 -9.69 -16.58
N ALA A 109 -6.08 -9.14 -17.71
CA ALA A 109 -5.56 -7.89 -18.24
C ALA A 109 -5.76 -6.73 -17.27
N THR A 110 -6.93 -6.62 -16.65
CA THR A 110 -7.22 -5.58 -15.65
C THR A 110 -6.38 -5.80 -14.38
N ALA A 111 -6.20 -7.05 -13.96
CA ALA A 111 -5.37 -7.36 -12.79
C ALA A 111 -3.90 -6.97 -13.01
N VAL A 112 -3.33 -7.24 -14.18
CA VAL A 112 -1.98 -6.77 -14.54
C VAL A 112 -1.89 -5.24 -14.43
N LEU A 113 -2.83 -4.53 -15.07
CA LEU A 113 -2.86 -3.06 -15.03
C LEU A 113 -3.12 -2.51 -13.62
N ALA A 114 -3.92 -3.19 -12.80
CA ALA A 114 -4.17 -2.79 -11.42
C ALA A 114 -2.89 -2.90 -10.56
N GLY A 115 -2.10 -3.96 -10.76
CA GLY A 115 -0.79 -4.10 -10.13
C GLY A 115 0.16 -2.98 -10.57
N ASP A 116 0.32 -2.75 -11.88
CA ASP A 116 1.17 -1.68 -12.42
C ASP A 116 0.74 -0.28 -11.94
N GLY A 117 -0.58 -0.07 -11.88
CA GLY A 117 -1.17 1.16 -11.37
C GLY A 117 -0.82 1.40 -9.89
N LEU A 118 -0.94 0.36 -9.05
CA LEU A 118 -0.56 0.44 -7.63
C LEU A 118 0.93 0.70 -7.44
N LEU A 119 1.79 0.04 -8.21
CA LEU A 119 3.23 0.28 -8.16
C LEU A 119 3.57 1.73 -8.51
N THR A 120 2.97 2.26 -9.59
CA THR A 120 3.16 3.66 -10.00
C THR A 120 2.63 4.63 -8.94
N ALA A 121 1.44 4.38 -8.40
CA ALA A 121 0.85 5.20 -7.36
C ALA A 121 1.65 5.16 -6.04
N ALA A 122 2.32 4.04 -5.72
CA ALA A 122 3.22 3.96 -4.58
C ALA A 122 4.37 4.98 -4.68
N PHE A 123 5.03 5.09 -5.85
CA PHE A 123 6.08 6.10 -6.06
C PHE A 123 5.54 7.52 -6.04
N GLN A 124 4.35 7.76 -6.57
CA GLN A 124 3.69 9.06 -6.43
C GLN A 124 3.46 9.41 -4.96
N MET A 125 3.01 8.45 -4.15
CA MET A 125 2.79 8.64 -2.71
C MET A 125 4.11 8.97 -1.98
N LEU A 126 5.18 8.22 -2.26
CA LEU A 126 6.51 8.43 -1.66
C LEU A 126 7.07 9.83 -1.97
N THR A 127 6.72 10.41 -3.10
CA THR A 127 7.24 11.70 -3.58
C THR A 127 6.26 12.88 -3.44
N ALA A 128 5.02 12.63 -2.98
CA ALA A 128 3.96 13.66 -2.93
C ALA A 128 4.18 14.70 -1.83
N ARG A 129 4.79 14.33 -0.71
CA ARG A 129 4.89 15.16 0.49
C ARG A 129 6.20 15.95 0.55
N ARG A 130 6.42 16.78 -0.46
CA ARG A 130 7.59 17.68 -0.56
C ARG A 130 7.66 18.71 0.57
N ASP A 131 6.57 18.94 1.26
CA ASP A 131 6.46 19.78 2.44
C ASP A 131 7.05 19.14 3.71
N LEU A 132 7.14 17.80 3.76
CA LEU A 132 7.60 17.06 4.92
C LEU A 132 9.03 16.52 4.81
N LEU A 133 9.54 16.32 3.60
CA LEU A 133 10.79 15.60 3.34
C LEU A 133 11.66 16.38 2.35
N SER A 134 12.99 16.32 2.55
CA SER A 134 13.92 16.85 1.57
C SER A 134 13.97 15.96 0.31
N PRO A 135 14.41 16.49 -0.84
CA PRO A 135 14.61 15.68 -2.04
C PRO A 135 15.54 14.47 -1.82
N GLU A 136 16.56 14.62 -1.00
CA GLU A 136 17.49 13.55 -0.65
C GLU A 136 16.80 12.46 0.16
N GLN A 137 15.99 12.82 1.16
CA GLN A 137 15.22 11.86 1.97
C GLN A 137 14.19 11.10 1.11
N MET A 138 13.57 11.78 0.15
CA MET A 138 12.67 11.13 -0.80
C MET A 138 13.41 10.13 -1.70
N ALA A 139 14.57 10.52 -2.23
CA ALA A 139 15.39 9.64 -3.09
C ALA A 139 15.85 8.40 -2.31
N GLU A 140 16.38 8.56 -1.09
CA GLU A 140 16.77 7.44 -0.23
C GLU A 140 15.59 6.52 0.09
N GLY A 141 14.40 7.07 0.36
CA GLY A 141 13.19 6.29 0.62
C GLY A 141 12.76 5.47 -0.60
N VAL A 142 12.89 6.03 -1.80
CA VAL A 142 12.63 5.31 -3.05
C VAL A 142 13.65 4.19 -3.27
N ASP A 143 14.94 4.47 -3.11
CA ASP A 143 16.00 3.46 -3.26
C ASP A 143 15.79 2.29 -2.29
N LEU A 144 15.47 2.56 -1.04
CA LEU A 144 15.18 1.50 -0.06
C LEU A 144 13.94 0.68 -0.42
N SER A 145 12.93 1.28 -1.05
CA SER A 145 11.73 0.55 -1.49
C SER A 145 12.02 -0.44 -2.62
N LEU A 146 13.00 -0.15 -3.47
CA LEU A 146 13.41 -1.01 -4.60
C LEU A 146 14.17 -2.27 -4.17
N ILE A 147 14.74 -2.31 -2.96
CA ILE A 147 15.48 -3.48 -2.44
C ILE A 147 14.56 -4.69 -2.20
N HIS A 148 13.25 -4.48 -2.11
CA HIS A 148 12.26 -5.50 -1.78
C HIS A 148 11.38 -5.95 -2.97
N ILE A 149 11.75 -5.55 -4.19
CA ILE A 149 11.05 -5.95 -5.42
C ILE A 149 11.72 -7.18 -6.03
#